data_897c39f28deb2caeba0d61995b2ec2ea
#
_entry.id   897c39f28deb2caeba0d61995b2ec2ea
#
_cell.length_a   1.000
_cell.length_b   1.000
_cell.length_c   1.000
_cell.angle_alpha   90.00
_cell.angle_beta   90.00
_cell.angle_gamma   90.00
#
_symmetry.space_group_name_H-M   'P 1'
#
loop_
_entity.id
_entity.type
_entity.pdbx_description
1 polymer ?
#
loop_
_entity_poly.entity_id
_entity_poly.type
_entity_poly.pdbx_seq_one_letter_code
_entity_poly.pdbx_strand_id
1 'polypeptide(L)'
;MNLLLINHYAGSPRHGMEYRPYYLACEWLRAGHRVQIVAAAYSHVRSRQPEVGAQPRDELIDGVAYRWLPAPRYVGNGMGRARNLWAFLSRLWREAPRLAREFAPDVVIASSTYPLDIWVARRIARLARAKLVYEVHDLWPASPIELSGMSPRHPFIRLCQKAEDDACRDADTVVSMLPCVAAHLQAHGLDLRKLHIVPNGIALDEWPGEGDASSVPPGAELSPEPGAQSGVRSGAELWAQLAALKAAGRVVVGYAGAHGLPNALDVLLDAAALLRDLPVSFVLVGDGHEKLRLTQRVRDEGLGHVLMFAPVPKAQIPALLQCFDVAYIGWQRLPIYRFGIAPNKLMDYMMAARPVLHSVEAGNDPVAEAGCGLTVAPESAAAVADGVRALLARTPDERAAMGARGREFVVAHHSYRVLAQRFIEAVSTR
;
A
#
# COMPACT_ATOMS: atom_id res chain seq x y z
N MET A 1 8.27 9.68 -24.11
CA MET A 1 6.82 9.90 -24.11
C MET A 1 6.45 10.92 -23.03
N ASN A 2 5.35 11.64 -23.24
CA ASN A 2 4.74 12.51 -22.24
C ASN A 2 3.62 11.73 -21.54
N LEU A 3 3.78 11.43 -20.27
CA LEU A 3 2.86 10.61 -19.47
C LEU A 3 2.06 11.51 -18.52
N LEU A 4 0.75 11.61 -18.72
CA LEU A 4 -0.15 12.33 -17.83
C LEU A 4 -0.88 11.35 -16.91
N LEU A 5 -0.55 11.36 -15.64
CA LEU A 5 -1.16 10.50 -14.64
C LEU A 5 -2.17 11.26 -13.80
N ILE A 6 -3.41 10.82 -13.80
CA ILE A 6 -4.51 11.37 -13.01
C ILE A 6 -4.72 10.45 -11.81
N ASN A 7 -4.41 10.94 -10.62
CA ASN A 7 -4.70 10.20 -9.39
C ASN A 7 -5.14 11.17 -8.29
N HIS A 8 -6.41 11.10 -7.92
CA HIS A 8 -7.02 11.97 -6.91
C HIS A 8 -6.21 12.02 -5.61
N TYR A 9 -5.73 10.86 -5.16
CA TYR A 9 -5.10 10.67 -3.86
C TYR A 9 -3.57 10.70 -3.91
N ALA A 10 -2.96 10.91 -5.08
CA ALA A 10 -1.50 10.88 -5.22
C ALA A 10 -0.81 11.70 -4.13
N GLY A 11 0.18 11.09 -3.53
CA GLY A 11 1.05 11.66 -2.51
C GLY A 11 2.50 11.72 -2.98
N SER A 12 3.40 11.87 -2.03
CA SER A 12 4.85 11.85 -2.23
C SER A 12 5.52 11.70 -0.87
N PRO A 13 6.85 11.49 -0.77
CA PRO A 13 7.55 11.50 0.51
C PRO A 13 7.32 12.77 1.33
N ARG A 14 7.04 13.92 0.68
CA ARG A 14 6.73 15.19 1.35
C ARG A 14 5.31 15.27 1.91
N HIS A 15 4.35 14.56 1.27
CA HIS A 15 2.93 14.70 1.57
C HIS A 15 2.35 13.46 2.27
N GLY A 16 3.01 12.31 2.19
CA GLY A 16 2.47 11.04 2.65
C GLY A 16 1.81 10.26 1.52
N MET A 17 1.07 9.20 1.86
CA MET A 17 0.42 8.30 0.90
C MET A 17 -0.54 9.07 -0.05
N GLU A 18 -0.81 8.66 -1.25
CA GLU A 18 -0.53 7.42 -1.97
C GLU A 18 0.81 7.54 -2.73
N TYR A 19 1.75 6.61 -2.54
CA TYR A 19 3.12 6.73 -3.06
C TYR A 19 3.34 6.14 -4.47
N ARG A 20 2.55 5.15 -4.89
CA ARG A 20 2.73 4.45 -6.17
C ARG A 20 2.85 5.40 -7.38
N PRO A 21 1.98 6.43 -7.55
CA PRO A 21 2.13 7.38 -8.64
C PRO A 21 3.48 8.09 -8.66
N TYR A 22 3.97 8.44 -7.48
CA TYR A 22 5.26 9.12 -7.33
C TYR A 22 6.43 8.22 -7.72
N TYR A 23 6.50 6.99 -7.19
CA TYR A 23 7.63 6.10 -7.49
C TYR A 23 7.66 5.67 -8.96
N LEU A 24 6.52 5.37 -9.56
CA LEU A 24 6.44 5.11 -11.00
C LEU A 24 6.91 6.33 -11.80
N ALA A 25 6.47 7.53 -11.42
CA ALA A 25 6.87 8.77 -12.09
C ALA A 25 8.38 9.03 -12.00
N CYS A 26 9.01 8.77 -10.85
CA CYS A 26 10.47 8.88 -10.68
C CYS A 26 11.21 7.94 -11.63
N GLU A 27 10.79 6.69 -11.74
CA GLU A 27 11.42 5.72 -12.64
C GLU A 27 11.19 6.08 -14.12
N TRP A 28 10.01 6.55 -14.48
CA TRP A 28 9.74 7.03 -15.85
C TRP A 28 10.57 8.26 -16.21
N LEU A 29 10.80 9.19 -15.27
CA LEU A 29 11.72 10.31 -15.47
C LEU A 29 13.15 9.83 -15.69
N ARG A 30 13.63 8.86 -14.88
CA ARG A 30 14.96 8.24 -15.06
C ARG A 30 15.11 7.56 -16.43
N ALA A 31 14.01 7.01 -16.95
CA ALA A 31 13.96 6.42 -18.29
C ALA A 31 13.82 7.46 -19.42
N GLY A 32 13.87 8.77 -19.12
CA GLY A 32 13.82 9.85 -20.10
C GLY A 32 12.40 10.23 -20.57
N HIS A 33 11.35 9.83 -19.86
CA HIS A 33 9.99 10.27 -20.13
C HIS A 33 9.67 11.59 -19.43
N ARG A 34 8.72 12.37 -19.96
CA ARG A 34 8.12 13.52 -19.26
C ARG A 34 6.90 13.05 -18.49
N VAL A 35 6.79 13.42 -17.23
CA VAL A 35 5.66 13.00 -16.39
C VAL A 35 5.01 14.19 -15.73
N GLN A 36 3.67 14.21 -15.73
CA GLN A 36 2.87 15.12 -14.90
C GLN A 36 1.81 14.33 -14.16
N ILE A 37 1.76 14.52 -12.83
CA ILE A 37 0.71 13.98 -11.96
C ILE A 37 -0.32 15.08 -11.69
N VAL A 38 -1.61 14.75 -11.90
CA VAL A 38 -2.72 15.63 -11.54
C VAL A 38 -3.48 15.02 -10.35
N ALA A 39 -3.53 15.76 -9.25
CA ALA A 39 -4.12 15.28 -8.00
C ALA A 39 -4.99 16.34 -7.32
N ALA A 40 -5.86 15.92 -6.40
CA ALA A 40 -6.63 16.85 -5.58
C ALA A 40 -5.75 17.48 -4.49
N ALA A 41 -5.99 18.75 -4.18
CA ALA A 41 -5.26 19.46 -3.14
C ALA A 41 -5.55 18.94 -1.72
N TYR A 42 -6.66 18.22 -1.52
CA TYR A 42 -6.99 17.59 -0.25
C TYR A 42 -7.32 16.10 -0.41
N SER A 43 -6.68 15.29 0.40
CA SER A 43 -6.94 13.85 0.53
C SER A 43 -6.78 13.40 1.98
N HIS A 44 -7.69 12.54 2.46
CA HIS A 44 -7.64 11.98 3.82
C HIS A 44 -6.48 10.99 4.06
N VAL A 45 -5.87 10.48 3.00
CA VAL A 45 -4.74 9.54 3.12
C VAL A 45 -3.40 10.25 3.26
N ARG A 46 -3.31 11.54 2.90
CA ARG A 46 -2.08 12.31 3.06
C ARG A 46 -1.95 12.87 4.46
N SER A 47 -0.78 12.73 5.05
CA SER A 47 -0.45 13.32 6.36
C SER A 47 -0.22 14.83 6.26
N ARG A 48 0.31 15.31 5.15
CA ARG A 48 0.53 16.73 4.85
C ARG A 48 -0.17 17.11 3.54
N GLN A 49 -0.99 18.17 3.56
CA GLN A 49 -1.66 18.63 2.36
C GLN A 49 -0.84 19.71 1.64
N PRO A 50 -0.81 19.74 0.28
CA PRO A 50 -0.24 20.86 -0.45
C PRO A 50 -1.03 22.16 -0.16
N GLU A 51 -0.32 23.27 -0.07
CA GLU A 51 -0.95 24.58 0.10
C GLU A 51 -1.47 25.08 -1.25
N VAL A 52 -2.78 25.02 -1.44
CA VAL A 52 -3.44 25.41 -2.69
C VAL A 52 -4.59 26.35 -2.39
N GLY A 53 -4.58 27.50 -3.07
CA GLY A 53 -5.66 28.50 -3.00
C GLY A 53 -6.87 28.10 -3.86
N ALA A 54 -7.57 29.11 -4.41
CA ALA A 54 -8.73 28.91 -5.27
C ALA A 54 -8.38 28.40 -6.68
N GLN A 55 -7.12 28.61 -7.12
CA GLN A 55 -6.62 28.22 -8.44
C GLN A 55 -5.74 26.97 -8.34
N PRO A 56 -5.62 26.18 -9.42
CA PRO A 56 -4.65 25.09 -9.50
C PRO A 56 -3.23 25.59 -9.24
N ARG A 57 -2.43 24.76 -8.53
CA ARG A 57 -1.02 25.04 -8.26
C ARG A 57 -0.14 23.96 -8.85
N ASP A 58 0.91 24.37 -9.54
CA ASP A 58 1.96 23.48 -10.02
C ASP A 58 3.08 23.43 -8.97
N GLU A 59 3.63 22.24 -8.75
CA GLU A 59 4.72 21.97 -7.81
C GLU A 59 5.66 20.95 -8.43
N LEU A 60 6.96 21.14 -8.24
CA LEU A 60 7.99 20.20 -8.64
C LEU A 60 8.51 19.46 -7.40
N ILE A 61 8.38 18.14 -7.38
CA ILE A 61 8.82 17.28 -6.28
C ILE A 61 9.80 16.25 -6.83
N ASP A 62 11.07 16.38 -6.49
CA ASP A 62 12.15 15.50 -6.92
C ASP A 62 12.17 15.26 -8.46
N GLY A 63 11.87 16.33 -9.22
CA GLY A 63 11.79 16.31 -10.68
C GLY A 63 10.41 15.92 -11.24
N VAL A 64 9.50 15.37 -10.42
CA VAL A 64 8.13 15.04 -10.84
C VAL A 64 7.26 16.30 -10.80
N ALA A 65 6.62 16.63 -11.92
CA ALA A 65 5.68 17.75 -12.00
C ALA A 65 4.32 17.32 -11.43
N TYR A 66 3.86 18.03 -10.41
CA TYR A 66 2.51 17.91 -9.85
C TYR A 66 1.65 19.09 -10.22
N ARG A 67 0.38 18.82 -10.54
CA ARG A 67 -0.66 19.82 -10.65
C ARG A 67 -1.75 19.52 -9.64
N TRP A 68 -1.80 20.36 -8.59
CA TRP A 68 -2.78 20.25 -7.51
C TRP A 68 -4.05 21.00 -7.87
N LEU A 69 -5.18 20.29 -7.92
CA LEU A 69 -6.48 20.91 -8.16
C LEU A 69 -7.18 21.22 -6.84
N PRO A 70 -7.68 22.44 -6.62
CA PRO A 70 -8.41 22.76 -5.41
C PRO A 70 -9.57 21.79 -5.16
N ALA A 71 -9.67 21.27 -3.93
CA ALA A 71 -10.74 20.39 -3.52
C ALA A 71 -11.10 20.66 -2.03
N PRO A 72 -12.39 20.65 -1.66
CA PRO A 72 -12.81 20.96 -0.30
C PRO A 72 -12.32 19.91 0.68
N ARG A 73 -12.00 20.33 1.90
CA ARG A 73 -11.69 19.41 3.01
C ARG A 73 -12.93 18.63 3.41
N TYR A 74 -12.73 17.43 3.94
CA TYR A 74 -13.80 16.58 4.48
C TYR A 74 -13.27 15.70 5.61
N VAL A 75 -14.21 15.19 6.42
CA VAL A 75 -13.95 14.20 7.47
C VAL A 75 -14.87 13.00 7.22
N GLY A 76 -14.32 11.79 7.36
CA GLY A 76 -15.07 10.54 7.16
C GLY A 76 -15.43 10.24 5.70
N ASN A 77 -16.34 9.29 5.51
CA ASN A 77 -16.71 8.74 4.18
C ASN A 77 -18.08 9.24 3.66
N GLY A 78 -18.60 10.34 4.21
CA GLY A 78 -19.93 10.84 3.87
C GLY A 78 -19.98 11.83 2.68
N MET A 79 -21.02 12.69 2.68
CA MET A 79 -21.27 13.69 1.63
C MET A 79 -20.10 14.65 1.39
N GLY A 80 -19.29 14.94 2.43
CA GLY A 80 -18.08 15.75 2.28
C GLY A 80 -17.08 15.13 1.30
N ARG A 81 -16.86 13.81 1.39
CA ARG A 81 -15.99 13.07 0.45
C ARG A 81 -16.56 13.08 -0.97
N ALA A 82 -17.87 12.86 -1.12
CA ALA A 82 -18.52 12.94 -2.42
C ALA A 82 -18.38 14.34 -3.05
N ARG A 83 -18.53 15.40 -2.26
CA ARG A 83 -18.32 16.80 -2.70
C ARG A 83 -16.86 17.06 -3.12
N ASN A 84 -15.89 16.53 -2.38
CA ASN A 84 -14.48 16.63 -2.71
C ASN A 84 -14.17 15.94 -4.06
N LEU A 85 -14.66 14.72 -4.24
CA LEU A 85 -14.53 13.95 -5.46
C LEU A 85 -15.13 14.68 -6.66
N TRP A 86 -16.35 15.18 -6.51
CA TRP A 86 -17.01 15.94 -7.57
C TRP A 86 -16.29 17.26 -7.91
N ALA A 87 -15.78 17.97 -6.90
CA ALA A 87 -14.98 19.18 -7.09
C ALA A 87 -13.69 18.90 -7.86
N PHE A 88 -12.99 17.78 -7.56
CA PHE A 88 -11.82 17.36 -8.30
C PHE A 88 -12.16 17.05 -9.76
N LEU A 89 -13.13 16.18 -10.02
CA LEU A 89 -13.51 15.78 -11.39
C LEU A 89 -13.99 16.95 -12.23
N SER A 90 -14.80 17.86 -11.65
CA SER A 90 -15.31 19.03 -12.38
C SER A 90 -14.21 20.03 -12.72
N ARG A 91 -13.23 20.22 -11.85
CA ARG A 91 -12.06 21.07 -12.14
C ARG A 91 -11.16 20.42 -13.18
N LEU A 92 -10.88 19.14 -13.04
CA LEU A 92 -10.10 18.37 -14.01
C LEU A 92 -10.75 18.44 -15.41
N TRP A 93 -12.09 18.37 -15.48
CA TRP A 93 -12.82 18.51 -16.73
C TRP A 93 -12.60 19.88 -17.41
N ARG A 94 -12.54 20.94 -16.61
CA ARG A 94 -12.25 22.32 -17.13
C ARG A 94 -10.80 22.46 -17.55
N GLU A 95 -9.87 21.82 -16.83
CA GLU A 95 -8.44 21.82 -17.16
C GLU A 95 -8.10 20.93 -18.37
N ALA A 96 -8.98 20.03 -18.79
CA ALA A 96 -8.70 19.05 -19.84
C ALA A 96 -8.17 19.67 -21.15
N PRO A 97 -8.74 20.77 -21.71
CA PRO A 97 -8.20 21.37 -22.92
C PRO A 97 -6.80 21.99 -22.73
N ARG A 98 -6.52 22.51 -21.54
CA ARG A 98 -5.21 23.05 -21.19
C ARG A 98 -4.17 21.96 -21.08
N LEU A 99 -4.45 20.89 -20.34
CA LEU A 99 -3.57 19.73 -20.17
C LEU A 99 -3.27 19.08 -21.53
N ALA A 100 -4.28 18.90 -22.38
CA ALA A 100 -4.09 18.33 -23.71
C ALA A 100 -3.18 19.19 -24.60
N ARG A 101 -3.28 20.52 -24.53
CA ARG A 101 -2.50 21.44 -25.37
C ARG A 101 -1.10 21.73 -24.81
N GLU A 102 -0.99 22.03 -23.49
CA GLU A 102 0.25 22.52 -22.90
C GLU A 102 1.19 21.38 -22.50
N PHE A 103 0.66 20.28 -21.96
CA PHE A 103 1.46 19.12 -21.66
C PHE A 103 1.64 18.21 -22.88
N ALA A 104 0.64 18.17 -23.78
CA ALA A 104 0.61 17.36 -24.98
C ALA A 104 0.96 15.87 -24.68
N PRO A 105 0.13 15.16 -23.87
CA PRO A 105 0.43 13.80 -23.46
C PRO A 105 0.39 12.85 -24.65
N ASP A 106 1.31 11.88 -24.67
CA ASP A 106 1.24 10.69 -25.52
C ASP A 106 0.36 9.61 -24.89
N VAL A 107 0.30 9.58 -23.54
CA VAL A 107 -0.46 8.63 -22.74
C VAL A 107 -1.17 9.37 -21.61
N VAL A 108 -2.44 9.09 -21.42
CA VAL A 108 -3.26 9.58 -20.29
C VAL A 108 -3.70 8.39 -19.44
N ILE A 109 -3.31 8.42 -18.17
CA ILE A 109 -3.54 7.32 -17.23
C ILE A 109 -4.61 7.76 -16.22
N ALA A 110 -5.76 7.08 -16.21
CA ALA A 110 -6.76 7.18 -15.15
C ALA A 110 -6.38 6.20 -14.04
N SER A 111 -5.91 6.73 -12.92
CA SER A 111 -5.22 5.97 -11.86
C SER A 111 -5.81 6.24 -10.47
N SER A 112 -7.02 6.82 -10.36
CA SER A 112 -7.66 6.98 -9.05
C SER A 112 -8.19 5.66 -8.53
N THR A 113 -8.34 5.54 -7.20
CA THR A 113 -8.91 4.34 -6.56
C THR A 113 -10.34 4.01 -7.06
N TYR A 114 -11.07 5.04 -7.48
CA TYR A 114 -12.41 4.92 -8.07
C TYR A 114 -12.36 5.19 -9.59
N PRO A 115 -13.22 4.60 -10.42
CA PRO A 115 -13.11 4.66 -11.88
C PRO A 115 -13.67 5.94 -12.53
N LEU A 116 -14.23 6.91 -11.77
CA LEU A 116 -14.96 8.04 -12.36
C LEU A 116 -14.06 9.02 -13.13
N ASP A 117 -12.77 9.04 -12.89
CA ASP A 117 -11.79 9.86 -13.62
C ASP A 117 -11.58 9.38 -15.06
N ILE A 118 -12.00 8.15 -15.40
CA ILE A 118 -11.90 7.61 -16.76
C ILE A 118 -12.56 8.52 -17.81
N TRP A 119 -13.69 9.14 -17.48
CA TRP A 119 -14.40 10.00 -18.44
C TRP A 119 -13.61 11.29 -18.75
N VAL A 120 -12.91 11.81 -17.74
CA VAL A 120 -12.06 13.01 -17.94
C VAL A 120 -10.77 12.62 -18.62
N ALA A 121 -10.14 11.53 -18.23
CA ALA A 121 -8.96 10.99 -18.88
C ALA A 121 -9.21 10.73 -20.38
N ARG A 122 -10.35 10.09 -20.71
CA ARG A 122 -10.80 9.87 -22.09
C ARG A 122 -10.98 11.18 -22.88
N ARG A 123 -11.54 12.22 -22.24
CA ARG A 123 -11.64 13.54 -22.86
C ARG A 123 -10.27 14.13 -23.19
N ILE A 124 -9.32 14.08 -22.24
CA ILE A 124 -7.95 14.58 -22.46
C ILE A 124 -7.27 13.77 -23.57
N ALA A 125 -7.35 12.43 -23.49
CA ALA A 125 -6.75 11.55 -24.48
C ALA A 125 -7.25 11.86 -25.90
N ARG A 126 -8.56 12.06 -26.08
CA ARG A 126 -9.17 12.44 -27.38
C ARG A 126 -8.67 13.80 -27.88
N LEU A 127 -8.60 14.79 -26.99
CA LEU A 127 -8.13 16.14 -27.34
C LEU A 127 -6.64 16.16 -27.74
N ALA A 128 -5.81 15.33 -27.07
CA ALA A 128 -4.38 15.21 -27.34
C ALA A 128 -4.04 14.14 -28.40
N ARG A 129 -5.00 13.33 -28.84
CA ARG A 129 -4.78 12.10 -29.65
C ARG A 129 -3.82 11.11 -28.97
N ALA A 130 -3.92 11.02 -27.64
CA ALA A 130 -3.12 10.16 -26.78
C ALA A 130 -3.76 8.81 -26.54
N LYS A 131 -2.98 7.81 -26.14
CA LYS A 131 -3.50 6.54 -25.63
C LYS A 131 -4.18 6.75 -24.28
N LEU A 132 -5.27 6.04 -24.06
CA LEU A 132 -6.01 6.00 -22.79
C LEU A 132 -5.65 4.74 -22.02
N VAL A 133 -5.16 4.91 -20.80
CA VAL A 133 -4.86 3.81 -19.88
C VAL A 133 -5.80 3.88 -18.68
N TYR A 134 -6.38 2.74 -18.32
CA TYR A 134 -7.09 2.57 -17.05
C TYR A 134 -6.22 1.77 -16.09
N GLU A 135 -5.83 2.37 -14.98
CA GLU A 135 -5.08 1.70 -13.91
C GLU A 135 -6.00 1.32 -12.76
N VAL A 136 -6.12 0.02 -12.51
CA VAL A 136 -6.96 -0.56 -11.46
C VAL A 136 -6.15 -0.69 -10.18
N HIS A 137 -6.38 0.20 -9.20
CA HIS A 137 -5.79 0.13 -7.86
C HIS A 137 -6.63 -0.75 -6.94
N ASP A 138 -7.94 -0.63 -7.07
CA ASP A 138 -8.94 -1.32 -6.30
C ASP A 138 -10.18 -1.54 -7.17
N LEU A 139 -10.94 -2.57 -6.93
CA LEU A 139 -12.13 -2.85 -7.71
C LEU A 139 -13.33 -2.07 -7.17
N TRP A 140 -13.66 -0.98 -7.83
CA TRP A 140 -14.88 -0.23 -7.60
C TRP A 140 -15.85 -0.45 -8.77
N PRO A 141 -17.09 -0.90 -8.46
CA PRO A 141 -17.80 -0.78 -7.17
C PRO A 141 -17.71 -1.99 -6.23
N ALA A 142 -16.98 -3.06 -6.55
CA ALA A 142 -16.95 -4.26 -5.71
C ALA A 142 -16.51 -3.95 -4.27
N SER A 143 -15.46 -3.16 -4.07
CA SER A 143 -14.93 -2.82 -2.75
C SER A 143 -15.94 -2.12 -1.83
N PRO A 144 -16.63 -1.04 -2.20
CA PRO A 144 -17.66 -0.47 -1.31
C PRO A 144 -18.87 -1.39 -1.10
N ILE A 145 -19.19 -2.29 -2.02
CA ILE A 145 -20.24 -3.30 -1.83
C ILE A 145 -19.79 -4.33 -0.79
N GLU A 146 -18.63 -4.96 -0.99
CA GLU A 146 -18.18 -6.09 -0.17
C GLU A 146 -17.58 -5.67 1.18
N LEU A 147 -16.90 -4.51 1.24
CA LEU A 147 -16.25 -4.04 2.46
C LEU A 147 -17.13 -3.11 3.32
N SER A 148 -18.04 -2.36 2.69
CA SER A 148 -18.88 -1.38 3.38
C SER A 148 -20.36 -1.72 3.36
N GLY A 149 -20.76 -2.85 2.76
CA GLY A 149 -22.15 -3.28 2.69
C GLY A 149 -23.07 -2.35 1.86
N MET A 150 -22.48 -1.54 0.96
CA MET A 150 -23.28 -0.63 0.14
C MET A 150 -24.15 -1.43 -0.83
N SER A 151 -25.42 -1.01 -0.95
CA SER A 151 -26.36 -1.66 -1.89
C SER A 151 -25.87 -1.51 -3.34
N PRO A 152 -25.87 -2.60 -4.14
CA PRO A 152 -25.59 -2.52 -5.58
C PRO A 152 -26.54 -1.58 -6.35
N ARG A 153 -27.72 -1.30 -5.78
CA ARG A 153 -28.71 -0.38 -6.38
C ARG A 153 -28.45 1.09 -6.01
N HIS A 154 -27.52 1.37 -5.09
CA HIS A 154 -27.21 2.74 -4.69
C HIS A 154 -26.74 3.57 -5.92
N PRO A 155 -27.24 4.81 -6.13
CA PRO A 155 -26.93 5.61 -7.32
C PRO A 155 -25.42 5.78 -7.56
N PHE A 156 -24.66 5.98 -6.51
CA PHE A 156 -23.21 6.10 -6.60
C PHE A 156 -22.52 4.80 -7.05
N ILE A 157 -22.98 3.65 -6.56
CA ILE A 157 -22.49 2.33 -6.98
C ILE A 157 -22.77 2.09 -8.46
N ARG A 158 -23.99 2.40 -8.92
CA ARG A 158 -24.35 2.29 -10.34
C ARG A 158 -23.52 3.23 -11.23
N LEU A 159 -23.19 4.43 -10.72
CA LEU A 159 -22.31 5.36 -11.43
C LEU A 159 -20.88 4.82 -11.53
N CYS A 160 -20.33 4.25 -10.45
CA CYS A 160 -19.03 3.60 -10.46
C CYS A 160 -19.00 2.39 -11.40
N GLN A 161 -20.06 1.56 -11.38
CA GLN A 161 -20.16 0.42 -12.30
C GLN A 161 -20.14 0.87 -13.76
N LYS A 162 -20.94 1.89 -14.09
CA LYS A 162 -20.92 2.44 -15.45
C LYS A 162 -19.53 2.97 -15.85
N ALA A 163 -18.81 3.58 -14.91
CA ALA A 163 -17.46 4.08 -15.17
C ALA A 163 -16.45 2.96 -15.38
N GLU A 164 -16.54 1.86 -14.61
CA GLU A 164 -15.73 0.65 -14.80
C GLU A 164 -16.03 -0.01 -16.16
N ASP A 165 -17.30 -0.20 -16.51
CA ASP A 165 -17.72 -0.75 -17.81
C ASP A 165 -17.20 0.13 -18.97
N ASP A 166 -17.33 1.45 -18.84
CA ASP A 166 -16.81 2.40 -19.83
C ASP A 166 -15.27 2.35 -19.90
N ALA A 167 -14.58 2.17 -18.79
CA ALA A 167 -13.12 2.04 -18.74
C ALA A 167 -12.67 0.74 -19.43
N CYS A 168 -13.29 -0.39 -19.11
CA CYS A 168 -13.00 -1.68 -19.73
C CYS A 168 -13.16 -1.67 -21.25
N ARG A 169 -14.21 -0.98 -21.73
CA ARG A 169 -14.50 -0.88 -23.18
C ARG A 169 -13.55 0.07 -23.89
N ASP A 170 -13.33 1.29 -23.32
CA ASP A 170 -12.77 2.44 -24.03
C ASP A 170 -11.27 2.59 -23.84
N ALA A 171 -10.66 1.98 -22.81
CA ALA A 171 -9.21 2.04 -22.61
C ALA A 171 -8.46 1.28 -23.71
N ASP A 172 -7.35 1.82 -24.16
CA ASP A 172 -6.42 1.16 -25.09
C ASP A 172 -5.61 0.08 -24.35
N THR A 173 -5.30 0.34 -23.06
CA THR A 173 -4.58 -0.57 -22.18
C THR A 173 -5.19 -0.51 -20.77
N VAL A 174 -5.32 -1.65 -20.12
CA VAL A 174 -5.72 -1.75 -18.71
C VAL A 174 -4.55 -2.33 -17.91
N VAL A 175 -4.13 -1.61 -16.88
CA VAL A 175 -3.10 -2.05 -15.96
C VAL A 175 -3.72 -2.33 -14.60
N SER A 176 -3.51 -3.50 -14.03
CA SER A 176 -4.05 -3.84 -12.72
C SER A 176 -2.95 -4.14 -11.71
N MET A 177 -3.12 -3.60 -10.49
CA MET A 177 -2.29 -3.99 -9.35
C MET A 177 -2.68 -5.36 -8.79
N LEU A 178 -3.93 -5.77 -9.00
CA LEU A 178 -4.49 -7.03 -8.52
C LEU A 178 -4.31 -8.11 -9.58
N PRO A 179 -3.66 -9.25 -9.26
CA PRO A 179 -3.28 -10.23 -10.29
C PRO A 179 -4.44 -11.11 -10.79
N CYS A 180 -5.52 -11.24 -10.03
CA CYS A 180 -6.60 -12.20 -10.33
C CYS A 180 -7.90 -11.54 -10.81
N VAL A 181 -7.82 -10.39 -11.50
CA VAL A 181 -8.99 -9.59 -11.92
C VAL A 181 -9.53 -9.97 -13.31
N ALA A 182 -8.85 -10.82 -14.06
CA ALA A 182 -9.14 -11.08 -15.46
C ALA A 182 -10.61 -11.45 -15.72
N ALA A 183 -11.16 -12.42 -14.99
CA ALA A 183 -12.53 -12.87 -15.15
C ALA A 183 -13.55 -11.76 -14.81
N HIS A 184 -13.29 -10.96 -13.78
CA HIS A 184 -14.13 -9.82 -13.41
C HIS A 184 -14.15 -8.77 -14.52
N LEU A 185 -12.98 -8.29 -14.94
CA LEU A 185 -12.90 -7.24 -15.95
C LEU A 185 -13.44 -7.72 -17.32
N GLN A 186 -13.26 -9.00 -17.66
CA GLN A 186 -13.84 -9.59 -18.86
C GLN A 186 -15.37 -9.57 -18.80
N ALA A 187 -15.97 -9.88 -17.65
CA ALA A 187 -17.43 -9.81 -17.46
C ALA A 187 -17.96 -8.37 -17.60
N HIS A 188 -17.10 -7.37 -17.40
CA HIS A 188 -17.38 -5.94 -17.59
C HIS A 188 -16.93 -5.41 -18.97
N GLY A 189 -16.68 -6.31 -19.93
CA GLY A 189 -16.43 -5.96 -21.32
C GLY A 189 -14.99 -5.72 -21.72
N LEU A 190 -14.01 -6.06 -20.86
CA LEU A 190 -12.59 -5.94 -21.19
C LEU A 190 -12.15 -7.04 -22.17
N ASP A 191 -11.48 -6.65 -23.23
CA ASP A 191 -10.65 -7.56 -24.02
C ASP A 191 -9.37 -7.87 -23.25
N LEU A 192 -9.19 -9.14 -22.84
CA LEU A 192 -8.05 -9.55 -22.00
C LEU A 192 -6.67 -9.32 -22.64
N ARG A 193 -6.60 -9.13 -23.96
CA ARG A 193 -5.36 -8.75 -24.63
C ARG A 193 -4.84 -7.37 -24.20
N LYS A 194 -5.72 -6.53 -23.67
CA LYS A 194 -5.39 -5.19 -23.14
C LYS A 194 -4.98 -5.21 -21.67
N LEU A 195 -5.15 -6.35 -20.95
CA LEU A 195 -4.88 -6.47 -19.52
C LEU A 195 -3.40 -6.78 -19.26
N HIS A 196 -2.78 -5.96 -18.45
CA HIS A 196 -1.42 -6.15 -17.94
C HIS A 196 -1.40 -6.08 -16.42
N ILE A 197 -0.69 -6.98 -15.76
CA ILE A 197 -0.56 -7.00 -14.30
C ILE A 197 0.75 -6.31 -13.91
N VAL A 198 0.61 -5.19 -13.19
CA VAL A 198 1.72 -4.41 -12.63
C VAL A 198 1.42 -4.15 -11.16
N PRO A 199 1.77 -5.06 -10.26
CA PRO A 199 1.41 -4.97 -8.84
C PRO A 199 2.07 -3.79 -8.13
N ASN A 200 1.86 -3.66 -6.82
CA ASN A 200 2.62 -2.75 -5.99
C ASN A 200 4.07 -3.18 -5.87
N GLY A 201 4.94 -2.21 -5.60
CA GLY A 201 6.36 -2.40 -5.55
C GLY A 201 7.06 -1.72 -4.39
N ILE A 202 8.38 -1.77 -4.45
CA ILE A 202 9.27 -1.18 -3.47
C ILE A 202 10.27 -0.24 -4.16
N ALA A 203 10.57 0.88 -3.50
CA ALA A 203 11.62 1.80 -3.92
C ALA A 203 12.94 1.33 -3.30
N LEU A 204 13.82 0.76 -4.11
CA LEU A 204 15.09 0.21 -3.63
C LEU A 204 16.00 1.29 -3.01
N ASP A 205 15.92 2.52 -3.50
CA ASP A 205 16.72 3.66 -3.01
C ASP A 205 16.39 4.04 -1.56
N GLU A 206 15.26 3.58 -1.03
CA GLU A 206 14.87 3.81 0.38
C GLU A 206 15.40 2.72 1.33
N TRP A 207 16.12 1.73 0.81
CA TRP A 207 16.66 0.63 1.58
C TRP A 207 18.19 0.70 1.66
N PRO A 208 18.79 0.48 2.85
CA PRO A 208 20.24 0.44 3.01
C PRO A 208 20.84 -0.66 2.12
N GLY A 209 22.00 -0.38 1.52
CA GLY A 209 22.76 -1.33 0.75
C GLY A 209 23.23 -2.53 1.58
N GLU A 210 23.66 -3.60 0.90
CA GLU A 210 24.30 -4.74 1.57
C GLU A 210 25.62 -4.26 2.20
N GLY A 211 25.66 -4.21 3.51
CA GLY A 211 26.82 -3.75 4.29
C GLY A 211 26.55 -2.56 5.21
N ASP A 212 25.50 -1.79 4.98
CA ASP A 212 25.13 -0.64 5.82
C ASP A 212 24.24 -1.02 7.05
N ALA A 213 24.06 -2.30 7.27
CA ALA A 213 23.14 -2.86 8.29
C ALA A 213 23.57 -2.61 9.76
N SER A 214 24.65 -1.86 10.01
CA SER A 214 25.19 -1.66 11.36
C SER A 214 24.82 -0.33 12.02
N SER A 215 24.10 0.54 11.38
CA SER A 215 23.66 1.79 12.00
C SER A 215 22.20 1.73 12.44
N VAL A 216 21.93 1.18 13.63
CA VAL A 216 20.85 1.72 14.47
C VAL A 216 21.14 3.21 14.57
N PRO A 217 20.23 4.11 14.12
CA PRO A 217 20.51 5.55 14.18
C PRO A 217 20.78 5.91 15.63
N PRO A 218 21.97 6.43 15.99
CA PRO A 218 22.20 6.93 17.32
C PRO A 218 21.28 8.13 17.52
N GLY A 219 20.31 8.03 18.42
CA GLY A 219 19.59 9.18 18.96
C GLY A 219 18.87 10.04 17.93
N ALA A 220 17.98 9.46 17.11
CA ALA A 220 16.99 10.26 16.41
C ALA A 220 16.13 10.94 17.48
N GLU A 221 16.31 12.25 17.68
CA GLU A 221 15.45 13.08 18.52
C GLU A 221 14.02 12.95 18.01
N LEU A 222 13.27 12.09 18.67
CA LEU A 222 11.82 11.99 18.49
C LEU A 222 11.24 13.20 19.21
N SER A 223 10.85 14.23 18.47
CA SER A 223 9.99 15.27 19.02
C SER A 223 8.78 14.58 19.63
N PRO A 224 8.45 14.80 20.91
CA PRO A 224 7.27 14.22 21.52
C PRO A 224 6.05 14.81 20.83
N GLU A 225 5.32 13.96 20.10
CA GLU A 225 3.97 14.31 19.64
C GLU A 225 3.10 14.60 20.88
N PRO A 226 2.38 15.74 20.92
CA PRO A 226 1.48 16.03 22.01
C PRO A 226 0.26 15.09 21.93
N GLY A 227 0.20 14.12 22.85
CA GLY A 227 -0.90 13.18 22.96
C GLY A 227 -0.51 11.76 23.36
N ALA A 228 0.58 11.56 24.11
CA ALA A 228 0.95 10.25 24.64
C ALA A 228 -0.19 9.67 25.47
N GLN A 229 -0.98 8.79 24.86
CA GLN A 229 -2.05 8.06 25.54
C GLN A 229 -1.41 7.06 26.51
N SER A 230 -1.92 7.03 27.74
CA SER A 230 -1.45 6.17 28.83
C SER A 230 -1.33 4.71 28.37
N GLY A 231 -0.09 4.19 28.30
CA GLY A 231 0.22 2.78 28.08
C GLY A 231 0.82 2.39 26.73
N VAL A 232 1.05 3.34 25.83
CA VAL A 232 1.80 3.12 24.59
C VAL A 232 3.25 3.55 24.80
N ARG A 233 4.21 2.66 24.55
CA ARG A 233 5.65 2.91 24.72
C ARG A 233 6.17 3.81 23.61
N SER A 234 7.12 4.67 23.94
CA SER A 234 7.76 5.61 23.00
C SER A 234 8.68 4.92 21.99
N GLY A 235 9.04 5.62 20.91
CA GLY A 235 10.00 5.10 19.93
C GLY A 235 11.40 4.87 20.52
N ALA A 236 11.84 5.66 21.51
CA ALA A 236 13.13 5.45 22.19
C ALA A 236 13.13 4.15 23.01
N GLU A 237 12.01 3.84 23.66
CA GLU A 237 11.84 2.56 24.39
C GLU A 237 11.81 1.35 23.44
N LEU A 238 11.31 1.51 22.20
CA LEU A 238 11.25 0.44 21.21
C LEU A 238 12.64 -0.17 20.96
N TRP A 239 13.63 0.66 20.64
CA TRP A 239 14.95 0.17 20.29
C TRP A 239 15.65 -0.50 21.47
N ALA A 240 15.52 0.06 22.69
CA ALA A 240 16.05 -0.53 23.91
C ALA A 240 15.40 -1.90 24.21
N GLN A 241 14.08 -2.02 24.02
CA GLN A 241 13.37 -3.27 24.24
C GLN A 241 13.75 -4.33 23.19
N LEU A 242 13.86 -3.97 21.91
CA LEU A 242 14.32 -4.89 20.87
C LEU A 242 15.72 -5.43 21.16
N ALA A 243 16.64 -4.56 21.58
CA ALA A 243 17.98 -4.96 21.98
C ALA A 243 17.96 -5.91 23.20
N ALA A 244 17.13 -5.62 24.21
CA ALA A 244 16.98 -6.47 25.40
C ALA A 244 16.39 -7.84 25.06
N LEU A 245 15.38 -7.92 24.18
CA LEU A 245 14.81 -9.20 23.71
C LEU A 245 15.88 -10.04 23.00
N LYS A 246 16.66 -9.42 22.13
CA LYS A 246 17.74 -10.10 21.41
C LYS A 246 18.82 -10.61 22.36
N ALA A 247 19.25 -9.79 23.35
CA ALA A 247 20.21 -10.19 24.37
C ALA A 247 19.70 -11.34 25.25
N ALA A 248 18.38 -11.43 25.47
CA ALA A 248 17.73 -12.51 26.19
C ALA A 248 17.51 -13.77 25.32
N GLY A 249 17.98 -13.79 24.07
CA GLY A 249 17.80 -14.94 23.15
C GLY A 249 16.35 -15.18 22.72
N ARG A 250 15.49 -14.20 22.84
CA ARG A 250 14.09 -14.34 22.43
C ARG A 250 13.93 -14.10 20.93
N VAL A 251 13.12 -14.91 20.29
CA VAL A 251 12.72 -14.71 18.89
C VAL A 251 11.64 -13.63 18.82
N VAL A 252 11.81 -12.66 17.95
CA VAL A 252 10.88 -11.53 17.76
C VAL A 252 9.98 -11.80 16.56
N VAL A 253 8.70 -12.00 16.81
CA VAL A 253 7.64 -11.97 15.79
C VAL A 253 7.10 -10.54 15.72
N GLY A 254 7.39 -9.84 14.62
CA GLY A 254 7.12 -8.42 14.47
C GLY A 254 5.98 -8.11 13.51
N TYR A 255 5.19 -7.09 13.88
CA TYR A 255 4.18 -6.47 13.03
C TYR A 255 4.44 -4.97 12.97
N ALA A 256 4.52 -4.40 11.77
CA ALA A 256 4.62 -2.97 11.56
C ALA A 256 3.50 -2.49 10.62
N GLY A 257 2.62 -1.60 11.12
CA GLY A 257 1.53 -1.09 10.30
C GLY A 257 0.30 -0.63 11.07
N ALA A 258 -0.79 -0.38 10.33
CA ALA A 258 -2.04 0.11 10.91
C ALA A 258 -2.68 -0.94 11.84
N HIS A 259 -3.09 -0.51 13.04
CA HIS A 259 -3.87 -1.30 13.99
C HIS A 259 -5.37 -1.11 13.69
N GLY A 260 -5.82 -1.65 12.56
CA GLY A 260 -7.20 -1.60 12.10
C GLY A 260 -7.82 -2.98 12.00
N LEU A 261 -9.15 -3.05 12.04
CA LEU A 261 -9.93 -4.30 11.98
C LEU A 261 -9.49 -5.25 10.86
N PRO A 262 -9.23 -4.80 9.61
CA PRO A 262 -8.87 -5.70 8.52
C PRO A 262 -7.58 -6.47 8.76
N ASN A 263 -6.69 -5.98 9.65
CA ASN A 263 -5.41 -6.64 9.95
C ASN A 263 -5.53 -7.78 10.98
N ALA A 264 -6.72 -8.06 11.51
CA ALA A 264 -7.04 -9.21 12.38
C ALA A 264 -6.02 -9.42 13.53
N LEU A 265 -5.55 -8.35 14.18
CA LEU A 265 -4.50 -8.43 15.21
C LEU A 265 -4.96 -9.15 16.48
N ASP A 266 -6.27 -9.28 16.72
CA ASP A 266 -6.81 -10.12 17.79
C ASP A 266 -6.36 -11.58 17.64
N VAL A 267 -6.34 -12.11 16.43
CA VAL A 267 -5.89 -13.47 16.13
C VAL A 267 -4.41 -13.66 16.50
N LEU A 268 -3.59 -12.61 16.30
CA LEU A 268 -2.19 -12.64 16.72
C LEU A 268 -2.05 -12.64 18.24
N LEU A 269 -2.91 -11.89 18.97
CA LEU A 269 -2.93 -11.91 20.44
C LEU A 269 -3.40 -13.27 20.99
N ASP A 270 -4.43 -13.87 20.38
CA ASP A 270 -4.87 -15.23 20.72
C ASP A 270 -3.76 -16.25 20.50
N ALA A 271 -3.04 -16.17 19.38
CA ALA A 271 -1.90 -17.03 19.10
C ALA A 271 -0.76 -16.80 20.10
N ALA A 272 -0.48 -15.56 20.48
CA ALA A 272 0.50 -15.24 21.51
C ALA A 272 0.13 -15.89 22.85
N ALA A 273 -1.14 -15.88 23.23
CA ALA A 273 -1.61 -16.57 24.44
C ALA A 273 -1.30 -18.08 24.43
N LEU A 274 -1.35 -18.73 23.25
CA LEU A 274 -1.00 -20.15 23.08
C LEU A 274 0.50 -20.44 23.08
N LEU A 275 1.35 -19.40 23.11
CA LEU A 275 2.79 -19.48 22.96
C LEU A 275 3.56 -18.90 24.17
N ARG A 276 2.87 -18.74 25.32
CA ARG A 276 3.44 -18.11 26.53
C ARG A 276 4.71 -18.77 27.04
N ASP A 277 4.79 -20.09 26.90
CA ASP A 277 5.88 -20.91 27.43
C ASP A 277 7.09 -20.99 26.49
N LEU A 278 7.01 -20.37 25.29
CA LEU A 278 8.09 -20.38 24.31
C LEU A 278 8.95 -19.10 24.40
N PRO A 279 10.24 -19.17 24.00
CA PRO A 279 11.14 -18.02 24.02
C PRO A 279 10.83 -17.07 22.84
N VAL A 280 9.56 -16.70 22.65
CA VAL A 280 9.09 -15.80 21.61
C VAL A 280 8.50 -14.53 22.21
N SER A 281 8.70 -13.39 21.56
CA SER A 281 8.05 -12.13 21.89
C SER A 281 7.38 -11.54 20.64
N PHE A 282 6.23 -10.92 20.85
CA PHE A 282 5.47 -10.27 19.79
C PHE A 282 5.65 -8.76 19.92
N VAL A 283 6.08 -8.10 18.85
CA VAL A 283 6.33 -6.66 18.82
C VAL A 283 5.45 -6.02 17.76
N LEU A 284 4.47 -5.23 18.19
CA LEU A 284 3.49 -4.56 17.34
C LEU A 284 3.76 -3.06 17.33
N VAL A 285 4.18 -2.54 16.18
CA VAL A 285 4.54 -1.14 15.97
C VAL A 285 3.57 -0.50 15.00
N GLY A 286 2.93 0.58 15.41
CA GLY A 286 1.97 1.28 14.55
C GLY A 286 0.90 2.03 15.32
N ASP A 287 -0.13 2.47 14.58
CA ASP A 287 -1.29 3.16 15.13
C ASP A 287 -2.58 2.77 14.39
N GLY A 288 -3.73 3.09 14.96
CA GLY A 288 -5.04 2.82 14.39
C GLY A 288 -6.14 2.76 15.44
N HIS A 289 -7.38 2.74 14.98
CA HIS A 289 -8.55 2.82 15.86
C HIS A 289 -8.69 1.63 16.83
N GLU A 290 -8.07 0.49 16.54
CA GLU A 290 -8.07 -0.68 17.42
C GLU A 290 -6.94 -0.67 18.46
N LYS A 291 -5.97 0.22 18.35
CA LYS A 291 -4.75 0.20 19.16
C LYS A 291 -5.02 0.22 20.66
N LEU A 292 -5.89 1.12 21.12
CA LEU A 292 -6.21 1.24 22.54
C LEU A 292 -6.85 -0.04 23.07
N ARG A 293 -7.82 -0.58 22.36
CA ARG A 293 -8.51 -1.83 22.71
C ARG A 293 -7.54 -3.00 22.77
N LEU A 294 -6.68 -3.15 21.77
CA LEU A 294 -5.66 -4.20 21.73
C LEU A 294 -4.66 -4.05 22.88
N THR A 295 -4.21 -2.82 23.16
CA THR A 295 -3.29 -2.54 24.29
C THR A 295 -3.93 -2.89 25.64
N GLN A 296 -5.20 -2.58 25.83
CA GLN A 296 -5.93 -2.95 27.03
C GLN A 296 -6.07 -4.47 27.16
N ARG A 297 -6.41 -5.14 26.06
CA ARG A 297 -6.50 -6.60 26.01
C ARG A 297 -5.17 -7.28 26.40
N VAL A 298 -4.03 -6.80 25.90
CA VAL A 298 -2.69 -7.31 26.26
C VAL A 298 -2.48 -7.27 27.78
N ARG A 299 -2.94 -6.20 28.46
CA ARG A 299 -2.81 -6.04 29.91
C ARG A 299 -3.74 -6.97 30.66
N ASP A 300 -5.02 -7.00 30.29
CA ASP A 300 -6.08 -7.73 30.99
C ASP A 300 -5.82 -9.25 30.91
N GLU A 301 -5.30 -9.73 29.80
CA GLU A 301 -4.94 -11.14 29.59
C GLU A 301 -3.53 -11.49 30.09
N GLY A 302 -2.76 -10.53 30.62
CA GLY A 302 -1.42 -10.77 31.15
C GLY A 302 -0.43 -11.27 30.08
N LEU A 303 -0.51 -10.76 28.85
CA LEU A 303 0.37 -11.13 27.74
C LEU A 303 1.71 -10.37 27.81
N GLY A 304 2.50 -10.58 28.85
CA GLY A 304 3.74 -9.84 29.13
C GLY A 304 4.82 -9.95 28.03
N HIS A 305 4.72 -10.91 27.14
CA HIS A 305 5.62 -11.10 26.00
C HIS A 305 5.09 -10.44 24.71
N VAL A 306 3.97 -9.72 24.77
CA VAL A 306 3.44 -8.87 23.68
C VAL A 306 3.71 -7.41 24.00
N LEU A 307 4.42 -6.74 23.11
CA LEU A 307 4.86 -5.35 23.29
C LEU A 307 4.21 -4.46 22.22
N MET A 308 3.54 -3.38 22.67
CA MET A 308 2.84 -2.44 21.80
C MET A 308 3.58 -1.10 21.77
N PHE A 309 3.93 -0.61 20.56
CA PHE A 309 4.67 0.65 20.38
C PHE A 309 3.96 1.62 19.46
N ALA A 310 4.31 2.90 19.61
CA ALA A 310 3.92 3.96 18.68
C ALA A 310 4.48 3.71 17.27
N PRO A 311 3.91 4.32 16.22
CA PRO A 311 4.48 4.23 14.88
C PRO A 311 5.86 4.89 14.83
N VAL A 312 6.72 4.38 13.95
CA VAL A 312 8.01 4.99 13.64
C VAL A 312 7.93 5.74 12.30
N PRO A 313 8.78 6.75 12.08
CA PRO A 313 8.91 7.40 10.77
C PRO A 313 9.24 6.39 9.66
N LYS A 314 8.75 6.65 8.43
CA LYS A 314 8.96 5.76 7.29
C LYS A 314 10.44 5.39 7.07
N ALA A 315 11.34 6.35 7.23
CA ALA A 315 12.79 6.15 7.08
C ALA A 315 13.39 5.14 8.09
N GLN A 316 12.70 4.87 9.20
CA GLN A 316 13.14 3.90 10.21
C GLN A 316 12.55 2.50 10.01
N ILE A 317 11.62 2.33 9.08
CA ILE A 317 10.99 1.02 8.80
C ILE A 317 12.02 -0.03 8.40
N PRO A 318 12.99 0.21 7.51
CA PRO A 318 14.01 -0.78 7.19
C PRO A 318 14.78 -1.28 8.41
N ALA A 319 15.25 -0.37 9.28
CA ALA A 319 15.96 -0.72 10.49
C ALA A 319 15.08 -1.49 11.50
N LEU A 320 13.81 -1.09 11.65
CA LEU A 320 12.85 -1.79 12.50
C LEU A 320 12.65 -3.23 12.04
N LEU A 321 12.38 -3.44 10.76
CA LEU A 321 12.11 -4.76 10.21
C LEU A 321 13.31 -5.68 10.31
N GLN A 322 14.54 -5.15 10.26
CA GLN A 322 15.75 -5.93 10.50
C GLN A 322 15.87 -6.45 11.95
N CYS A 323 15.16 -5.86 12.89
CA CYS A 323 15.11 -6.34 14.27
C CYS A 323 14.13 -7.50 14.48
N PHE A 324 13.27 -7.81 13.51
CA PHE A 324 12.36 -8.94 13.58
C PHE A 324 13.05 -10.23 13.11
N ASP A 325 12.78 -11.34 13.78
CA ASP A 325 13.19 -12.67 13.33
C ASP A 325 12.16 -13.29 12.40
N VAL A 326 10.89 -12.93 12.57
CA VAL A 326 9.75 -13.30 11.74
C VAL A 326 8.86 -12.07 11.57
N ALA A 327 8.48 -11.74 10.36
CA ALA A 327 7.50 -10.70 10.08
C ALA A 327 6.10 -11.31 9.95
N TYR A 328 5.11 -10.74 10.64
CA TYR A 328 3.73 -11.22 10.61
C TYR A 328 2.85 -10.32 9.75
N ILE A 329 2.03 -10.93 8.91
CA ILE A 329 0.92 -10.27 8.24
C ILE A 329 -0.33 -11.14 8.37
N GLY A 330 -1.40 -10.57 8.89
CA GLY A 330 -2.68 -11.25 9.04
C GLY A 330 -3.82 -10.35 8.59
N TRP A 331 -4.83 -10.95 7.97
CA TRP A 331 -6.01 -10.25 7.51
C TRP A 331 -7.28 -11.01 7.85
N GLN A 332 -8.38 -10.29 7.96
CA GLN A 332 -9.71 -10.90 7.99
C GLN A 332 -9.96 -11.62 6.65
N ARG A 333 -10.78 -12.67 6.69
CA ARG A 333 -11.23 -13.36 5.49
C ARG A 333 -12.32 -12.54 4.81
N LEU A 334 -11.96 -11.89 3.69
CA LEU A 334 -12.87 -11.05 2.94
C LEU A 334 -12.96 -11.54 1.47
N PRO A 335 -14.17 -11.67 0.92
CA PRO A 335 -14.37 -12.18 -0.44
C PRO A 335 -13.61 -11.39 -1.52
N ILE A 336 -13.41 -10.08 -1.31
CA ILE A 336 -12.70 -9.21 -2.27
C ILE A 336 -11.27 -9.67 -2.55
N TYR A 337 -10.61 -10.36 -1.60
CA TYR A 337 -9.22 -10.83 -1.78
C TYR A 337 -9.06 -11.95 -2.80
N ARG A 338 -10.16 -12.56 -3.29
CA ARG A 338 -10.13 -13.49 -4.43
C ARG A 338 -9.53 -12.88 -5.70
N PHE A 339 -9.57 -11.55 -5.82
CA PHE A 339 -8.98 -10.83 -6.95
C PHE A 339 -7.46 -10.64 -6.81
N GLY A 340 -6.88 -11.18 -5.75
CA GLY A 340 -5.47 -11.05 -5.42
C GLY A 340 -5.17 -9.85 -4.52
N ILE A 341 -3.93 -9.83 -4.06
CA ILE A 341 -3.41 -8.82 -3.13
C ILE A 341 -2.05 -8.32 -3.60
N ALA A 342 -1.77 -7.05 -3.30
CA ALA A 342 -0.46 -6.44 -3.52
C ALA A 342 -0.13 -5.43 -2.39
N PRO A 343 -0.03 -5.88 -1.11
CA PRO A 343 0.15 -4.98 0.02
C PRO A 343 1.59 -4.47 0.12
N ASN A 344 1.75 -3.15 0.27
CA ASN A 344 3.07 -2.52 0.46
C ASN A 344 3.86 -3.15 1.62
N LYS A 345 3.19 -3.40 2.74
CA LYS A 345 3.77 -4.01 3.94
C LYS A 345 4.48 -5.33 3.67
N LEU A 346 3.90 -6.19 2.82
CA LEU A 346 4.52 -7.47 2.48
C LEU A 346 5.81 -7.26 1.70
N MET A 347 5.84 -6.30 0.78
CA MET A 347 7.06 -5.96 0.03
C MET A 347 8.16 -5.45 0.96
N ASP A 348 7.81 -4.63 1.96
CA ASP A 348 8.76 -4.17 2.98
C ASP A 348 9.34 -5.34 3.80
N TYR A 349 8.51 -6.30 4.23
CA TYR A 349 8.94 -7.47 4.99
C TYR A 349 9.88 -8.38 4.19
N MET A 350 9.55 -8.64 2.94
CA MET A 350 10.38 -9.42 2.03
C MET A 350 11.69 -8.69 1.73
N MET A 351 11.66 -7.37 1.52
CA MET A 351 12.85 -6.57 1.30
C MET A 351 13.80 -6.54 2.50
N ALA A 352 13.25 -6.59 3.72
CA ALA A 352 14.02 -6.72 4.95
C ALA A 352 14.68 -8.11 5.12
N ALA A 353 14.52 -9.01 4.16
CA ALA A 353 15.00 -10.39 4.19
C ALA A 353 14.56 -11.15 5.46
N ARG A 354 13.31 -10.97 5.87
CA ARG A 354 12.72 -11.68 7.02
C ARG A 354 11.74 -12.73 6.54
N PRO A 355 11.75 -13.94 7.12
CA PRO A 355 10.71 -14.92 6.85
C PRO A 355 9.35 -14.36 7.27
N VAL A 356 8.35 -14.57 6.42
CA VAL A 356 7.01 -14.02 6.63
C VAL A 356 6.07 -15.13 7.13
N LEU A 357 5.38 -14.87 8.23
CA LEU A 357 4.20 -15.63 8.63
C LEU A 357 2.97 -14.93 8.06
N HIS A 358 2.37 -15.53 7.04
CA HIS A 358 1.30 -14.98 6.22
C HIS A 358 -0.04 -15.63 6.56
N SER A 359 -0.84 -14.96 7.38
CA SER A 359 -2.18 -15.42 7.79
C SER A 359 -3.25 -14.73 6.94
N VAL A 360 -3.27 -15.06 5.64
CA VAL A 360 -4.13 -14.42 4.63
C VAL A 360 -4.64 -15.47 3.64
N GLU A 361 -5.91 -15.34 3.22
CA GLU A 361 -6.49 -16.10 2.12
C GLU A 361 -6.81 -15.14 0.97
N ALA A 362 -6.16 -15.32 -0.15
CA ALA A 362 -6.29 -14.45 -1.32
C ALA A 362 -6.14 -15.24 -2.62
N GLY A 363 -6.42 -14.58 -3.75
CA GLY A 363 -6.29 -15.19 -5.08
C GLY A 363 -4.85 -15.49 -5.49
N ASN A 364 -3.86 -14.86 -4.84
CA ASN A 364 -2.43 -15.12 -5.01
C ASN A 364 -1.75 -15.24 -3.64
N ASP A 365 -0.58 -15.86 -3.63
CA ASP A 365 0.23 -16.02 -2.42
C ASP A 365 1.71 -15.70 -2.72
N PRO A 366 2.10 -14.41 -2.64
CA PRO A 366 3.48 -14.02 -2.91
C PRO A 366 4.51 -14.63 -1.96
N VAL A 367 4.09 -15.02 -0.73
CA VAL A 367 4.97 -15.66 0.25
C VAL A 367 5.30 -17.09 -0.17
N ALA A 368 4.30 -17.83 -0.61
CA ALA A 368 4.49 -19.18 -1.15
C ALA A 368 5.25 -19.15 -2.49
N GLU A 369 4.91 -18.22 -3.39
CA GLU A 369 5.58 -18.04 -4.68
C GLU A 369 7.09 -17.77 -4.51
N ALA A 370 7.46 -16.93 -3.55
CA ALA A 370 8.86 -16.63 -3.24
C ALA A 370 9.53 -17.70 -2.37
N GLY A 371 8.79 -18.61 -1.76
CA GLY A 371 9.30 -19.56 -0.75
C GLY A 371 9.93 -18.86 0.46
N CYS A 372 9.42 -17.68 0.82
CA CYS A 372 10.02 -16.81 1.82
C CYS A 372 9.35 -16.84 3.18
N GLY A 373 8.42 -17.78 3.41
CA GLY A 373 7.70 -17.86 4.67
C GLY A 373 6.74 -19.02 4.72
N LEU A 374 5.74 -18.89 5.57
CA LEU A 374 4.65 -19.86 5.72
C LEU A 374 3.32 -19.14 5.58
N THR A 375 2.43 -19.67 4.75
CA THR A 375 1.04 -19.23 4.67
C THR A 375 0.17 -20.16 5.52
N VAL A 376 -0.63 -19.56 6.39
CA VAL A 376 -1.51 -20.27 7.33
C VAL A 376 -2.94 -19.73 7.20
N ALA A 377 -3.91 -20.52 7.64
CA ALA A 377 -5.31 -20.11 7.60
C ALA A 377 -5.54 -18.80 8.37
N PRO A 378 -6.18 -17.80 7.74
CA PRO A 378 -6.55 -16.56 8.43
C PRO A 378 -7.62 -16.81 9.50
N GLU A 379 -7.72 -15.88 10.46
CA GLU A 379 -8.68 -15.91 11.56
C GLU A 379 -8.60 -17.19 12.43
N SER A 380 -7.42 -17.84 12.45
CA SER A 380 -7.15 -19.05 13.24
C SER A 380 -5.91 -18.86 14.12
N ALA A 381 -6.14 -18.61 15.41
CA ALA A 381 -5.07 -18.50 16.40
C ALA A 381 -4.18 -19.75 16.47
N ALA A 382 -4.79 -20.92 16.37
CA ALA A 382 -4.07 -22.20 16.35
C ALA A 382 -3.15 -22.30 15.12
N ALA A 383 -3.65 -21.96 13.92
CA ALA A 383 -2.84 -22.00 12.71
C ALA A 383 -1.67 -20.99 12.75
N VAL A 384 -1.90 -19.79 13.31
CA VAL A 384 -0.84 -18.80 13.52
C VAL A 384 0.19 -19.32 14.54
N ALA A 385 -0.26 -19.89 15.66
CA ALA A 385 0.63 -20.44 16.68
C ALA A 385 1.46 -21.61 16.13
N ASP A 386 0.86 -22.50 15.35
CA ASP A 386 1.57 -23.63 14.71
C ASP A 386 2.57 -23.11 13.66
N GLY A 387 2.23 -22.08 12.89
CA GLY A 387 3.14 -21.41 11.98
C GLY A 387 4.36 -20.81 12.70
N VAL A 388 4.15 -20.16 13.86
CA VAL A 388 5.25 -19.67 14.71
C VAL A 388 6.11 -20.83 15.19
N ARG A 389 5.54 -21.92 15.73
CA ARG A 389 6.28 -23.11 16.16
C ARG A 389 7.11 -23.70 15.03
N ALA A 390 6.55 -23.81 13.83
CA ALA A 390 7.24 -24.33 12.66
C ALA A 390 8.44 -23.45 12.24
N LEU A 391 8.33 -22.14 12.37
CA LEU A 391 9.43 -21.20 12.11
C LEU A 391 10.47 -21.23 13.23
N LEU A 392 10.07 -21.41 14.49
CA LEU A 392 10.98 -21.58 15.62
C LEU A 392 11.79 -22.88 15.54
N ALA A 393 11.20 -23.94 15.00
CA ALA A 393 11.87 -25.24 14.80
C ALA A 393 12.97 -25.20 13.73
N ARG A 394 13.00 -24.16 12.88
CA ARG A 394 14.04 -23.95 11.87
C ARG A 394 15.27 -23.30 12.50
N THR A 395 16.44 -23.66 11.99
CA THR A 395 17.69 -22.99 12.39
C THR A 395 17.68 -21.52 12.00
N PRO A 396 18.51 -20.66 12.63
CA PRO A 396 18.68 -19.26 12.19
C PRO A 396 19.06 -19.14 10.70
N ASP A 397 19.92 -20.03 10.21
CA ASP A 397 20.39 -20.03 8.79
C ASP A 397 19.24 -20.39 7.83
N GLU A 398 18.40 -21.35 8.19
CA GLU A 398 17.21 -21.68 7.39
C GLU A 398 16.22 -20.52 7.33
N ARG A 399 16.00 -19.82 8.44
CA ARG A 399 15.17 -18.60 8.45
C ARG A 399 15.78 -17.49 7.64
N ALA A 400 17.10 -17.28 7.73
CA ALA A 400 17.82 -16.30 6.93
C ALA A 400 17.72 -16.62 5.43
N ALA A 401 17.88 -17.89 5.03
CA ALA A 401 17.71 -18.31 3.64
C ALA A 401 16.28 -18.11 3.11
N MET A 402 15.26 -18.33 3.96
CA MET A 402 13.87 -17.99 3.59
C MET A 402 13.72 -16.48 3.34
N GLY A 403 14.23 -15.65 4.24
CA GLY A 403 14.19 -14.20 4.08
C GLY A 403 14.93 -13.71 2.84
N ALA A 404 16.11 -14.27 2.54
CA ALA A 404 16.90 -13.94 1.34
C ALA A 404 16.11 -14.18 0.05
N ARG A 405 15.40 -15.34 -0.07
CA ARG A 405 14.54 -15.60 -1.22
C ARG A 405 13.43 -14.56 -1.37
N GLY A 406 12.86 -14.07 -0.26
CA GLY A 406 11.88 -12.99 -0.28
C GLY A 406 12.46 -11.71 -0.87
N ARG A 407 13.65 -11.32 -0.44
CA ARG A 407 14.35 -10.11 -0.95
C ARG A 407 14.68 -10.25 -2.45
N GLU A 408 15.23 -11.39 -2.86
CA GLU A 408 15.52 -11.68 -4.26
C GLU A 408 14.27 -11.57 -5.14
N PHE A 409 13.16 -12.16 -4.69
CA PHE A 409 11.88 -12.11 -5.38
C PHE A 409 11.36 -10.67 -5.54
N VAL A 410 11.38 -9.88 -4.46
CA VAL A 410 10.91 -8.49 -4.51
C VAL A 410 11.79 -7.62 -5.40
N VAL A 411 13.10 -7.76 -5.31
CA VAL A 411 14.03 -7.00 -6.16
C VAL A 411 13.81 -7.33 -7.64
N ALA A 412 13.65 -8.61 -7.97
CA ALA A 412 13.51 -9.09 -9.35
C ALA A 412 12.13 -8.76 -9.96
N HIS A 413 11.06 -8.76 -9.15
CA HIS A 413 9.69 -8.74 -9.66
C HIS A 413 8.88 -7.52 -9.23
N HIS A 414 9.23 -6.87 -8.11
CA HIS A 414 8.45 -5.82 -7.47
C HIS A 414 9.22 -4.51 -7.21
N SER A 415 10.47 -4.36 -7.69
CA SER A 415 11.10 -3.04 -7.66
C SER A 415 10.35 -2.07 -8.59
N TYR A 416 10.15 -0.81 -8.16
CA TYR A 416 9.49 0.19 -9.00
C TYR A 416 10.21 0.39 -10.35
N ARG A 417 11.51 0.15 -10.41
CA ARG A 417 12.27 0.14 -11.67
C ARG A 417 11.73 -0.90 -12.66
N VAL A 418 11.54 -2.14 -12.20
CA VAL A 418 11.00 -3.24 -13.03
C VAL A 418 9.52 -2.98 -13.38
N LEU A 419 8.74 -2.51 -12.41
CA LEU A 419 7.31 -2.25 -12.61
C LEU A 419 7.07 -1.07 -13.55
N ALA A 420 7.86 -0.01 -13.45
CA ALA A 420 7.79 1.13 -14.36
C ALA A 420 8.13 0.73 -15.81
N GLN A 421 9.12 -0.13 -15.99
CA GLN A 421 9.45 -0.69 -17.29
C GLN A 421 8.30 -1.53 -17.86
N ARG A 422 7.74 -2.48 -17.07
CA ARG A 422 6.58 -3.27 -17.47
C ARG A 422 5.38 -2.40 -17.84
N PHE A 423 5.16 -1.31 -17.11
CA PHE A 423 4.10 -0.37 -17.42
C PHE A 423 4.32 0.32 -18.77
N ILE A 424 5.55 0.77 -19.04
CA ILE A 424 5.91 1.38 -20.34
C ILE A 424 5.78 0.38 -21.50
N GLU A 425 6.19 -0.86 -21.30
CA GLU A 425 6.01 -1.93 -22.29
C GLU A 425 4.52 -2.16 -22.59
N ALA A 426 3.67 -2.25 -21.54
CA ALA A 426 2.21 -2.39 -21.68
C ALA A 426 1.57 -1.27 -22.51
N VAL A 427 1.99 0.00 -22.30
CA VAL A 427 1.42 1.14 -23.03
C VAL A 427 2.07 1.37 -24.39
N SER A 428 3.22 0.74 -24.67
CA SER A 428 3.93 0.86 -25.96
C SER A 428 3.46 -0.15 -26.98
N THR A 429 2.87 -1.26 -26.54
CA THR A 429 2.29 -2.29 -27.42
C THR A 429 1.19 -1.68 -28.30
N ARG A 430 1.20 -1.99 -29.61
CA ARG A 430 0.25 -1.45 -30.60
C ARG A 430 -1.09 -2.13 -30.54
#